data_387b895a659660325e7ca2f459a00c29
#
_entry.id   387b895a659660325e7ca2f459a00c29
#
_cell.length_a   1.000
_cell.length_b   1.000
_cell.length_c   1.000
_cell.angle_alpha   90.00
_cell.angle_beta   90.00
_cell.angle_gamma   90.00
#
_symmetry.space_group_name_H-M   'P 1'
#
loop_
_entity.id
_entity.type
_entity.pdbx_description
1 polymer ?
#
loop_
_entity_poly.entity_id
_entity_poly.type
_entity_poly.pdbx_seq_one_letter_code
_entity_poly.pdbx_strand_id
1 'polypeptide(L)'
;MKNLFYLFFTSLIALSCNQKSPEAQTSEAETPSLYIEWYGDNEVANEMVTRGIEHVMNVEFDKAFVLFEAAMQLDSTLFGPHVMLAQFSNANSENQEFHYARAKVLAADKNVNSKLFVSLLDEKNEKGKRQVWGADNHLIWKKMYENEPRGRFMRFWYTFGMAAEEGAEDALLKMLGDFKSEGSNYGPVLNNLGYFYMKNGNMDKAKEYFERYCQIRPNGYNSHDSMGEYYFNNKDYENSLLHYQMALDNYPAASNAKTMIAEIKTLMK
;
A
#
# COMPACT_ATOMS: atom_id res chain seq x y z
N MET A 1 62.99 -10.69 -46.44
CA MET A 1 64.34 -10.33 -46.01
C MET A 1 64.24 -9.69 -44.66
N LYS A 2 65.07 -10.08 -43.74
CA LYS A 2 65.35 -9.65 -42.36
C LYS A 2 64.46 -10.26 -41.27
N ASN A 3 65.01 -11.35 -40.73
CA ASN A 3 64.77 -11.95 -39.44
C ASN A 3 65.15 -10.97 -38.31
N LEU A 4 64.36 -10.95 -37.26
CA LEU A 4 64.85 -10.42 -35.98
C LEU A 4 64.42 -11.38 -34.86
N PHE A 5 65.43 -12.05 -34.32
CA PHE A 5 65.37 -12.90 -33.13
C PHE A 5 65.17 -12.02 -31.91
N TYR A 6 64.23 -12.37 -31.02
CA TYR A 6 64.23 -11.89 -29.65
C TYR A 6 64.41 -13.04 -28.67
N LEU A 7 65.50 -12.86 -27.88
CA LEU A 7 65.86 -13.74 -26.77
C LEU A 7 64.85 -13.67 -25.63
N PHE A 8 64.43 -14.84 -25.18
CA PHE A 8 63.73 -15.00 -23.91
C PHE A 8 64.71 -14.97 -22.73
N PHE A 9 64.60 -13.99 -21.83
CA PHE A 9 65.20 -14.02 -20.51
C PHE A 9 64.18 -14.61 -19.53
N THR A 10 64.44 -15.81 -19.03
CA THR A 10 63.67 -16.44 -17.94
C THR A 10 64.28 -16.01 -16.61
N SER A 11 63.60 -15.11 -15.90
CA SER A 11 63.87 -14.86 -14.48
C SER A 11 62.90 -15.68 -13.63
N LEU A 12 63.45 -16.67 -12.94
CA LEU A 12 62.73 -17.38 -11.85
C LEU A 12 62.52 -16.41 -10.68
N ILE A 13 61.30 -16.03 -10.43
CA ILE A 13 60.91 -15.41 -9.17
C ILE A 13 60.25 -16.50 -8.31
N ALA A 14 60.93 -16.89 -7.24
CA ALA A 14 60.38 -17.75 -6.22
C ALA A 14 59.30 -16.99 -5.45
N LEU A 15 58.02 -17.25 -5.73
CA LEU A 15 56.89 -16.78 -4.92
C LEU A 15 56.71 -17.74 -3.75
N SER A 16 57.08 -17.25 -2.55
CA SER A 16 56.69 -17.85 -1.28
C SER A 16 55.15 -17.76 -1.14
N CYS A 17 54.47 -18.89 -1.28
CA CYS A 17 53.05 -19.02 -0.95
C CYS A 17 52.87 -18.97 0.56
N ASN A 18 52.51 -17.80 1.08
CA ASN A 18 51.93 -17.67 2.41
C ASN A 18 50.44 -17.94 2.26
N GLN A 19 50.04 -19.22 2.40
CA GLN A 19 48.62 -19.61 2.49
C GLN A 19 48.07 -19.11 3.81
N LYS A 20 47.43 -17.93 3.80
CA LYS A 20 46.44 -17.61 4.80
C LYS A 20 45.22 -18.53 4.56
N SER A 21 44.90 -19.32 5.59
CA SER A 21 43.66 -20.08 5.63
C SER A 21 42.50 -19.15 5.31
N PRO A 22 41.48 -19.55 4.53
CA PRO A 22 40.28 -18.75 4.38
C PRO A 22 39.63 -18.65 5.75
N GLU A 23 39.56 -17.43 6.31
CA GLU A 23 38.64 -17.13 7.40
C GLU A 23 37.27 -17.54 6.90
N ALA A 24 36.65 -18.49 7.61
CA ALA A 24 35.28 -18.85 7.40
C ALA A 24 34.45 -17.57 7.59
N GLN A 25 33.99 -16.97 6.49
CA GLN A 25 32.91 -16.00 6.55
C GLN A 25 31.73 -16.75 7.16
N THR A 26 31.53 -16.53 8.46
CA THR A 26 30.24 -16.82 9.10
C THR A 26 29.22 -16.00 8.34
N SER A 27 28.46 -16.64 7.46
CA SER A 27 27.26 -16.05 6.90
C SER A 27 26.39 -15.71 8.11
N GLU A 28 26.27 -14.42 8.44
CA GLU A 28 25.19 -14.00 9.33
C GLU A 28 23.92 -14.58 8.71
N ALA A 29 23.25 -15.45 9.45
CA ALA A 29 21.99 -16.00 9.02
C ALA A 29 21.06 -14.81 8.80
N GLU A 30 20.69 -14.55 7.54
CA GLU A 30 19.76 -13.47 7.21
C GLU A 30 18.50 -13.68 8.04
N THR A 31 18.17 -12.68 8.85
CA THR A 31 16.94 -12.72 9.63
C THR A 31 15.79 -12.88 8.64
N PRO A 32 14.92 -13.89 8.80
CA PRO A 32 13.82 -14.09 7.86
C PRO A 32 13.01 -12.82 7.69
N SER A 33 12.71 -12.45 6.46
CA SER A 33 11.84 -11.30 6.17
C SER A 33 10.45 -11.52 6.78
N LEU A 34 9.91 -10.48 7.44
CA LEU A 34 8.60 -10.53 8.07
C LEU A 34 7.56 -9.72 7.29
N TYR A 35 7.73 -9.55 5.98
CA TYR A 35 6.67 -9.02 5.12
C TYR A 35 5.41 -9.89 5.19
N ILE A 36 4.26 -9.30 4.97
CA ILE A 36 3.03 -10.08 4.73
C ILE A 36 3.24 -10.94 3.48
N GLU A 37 3.03 -12.24 3.61
CA GLU A 37 3.26 -13.22 2.53
C GLU A 37 2.06 -13.24 1.56
N TRP A 38 1.89 -12.15 0.81
CA TRP A 38 0.78 -11.93 -0.10
C TRP A 38 0.72 -12.92 -1.28
N TYR A 39 1.86 -13.49 -1.66
CA TYR A 39 2.05 -14.15 -2.95
C TYR A 39 2.11 -15.67 -2.83
N GLY A 40 1.66 -16.35 -3.90
CA GLY A 40 1.73 -17.79 -4.09
C GLY A 40 2.58 -18.15 -5.32
N ASP A 41 2.32 -19.33 -5.87
CA ASP A 41 3.10 -19.85 -7.00
C ASP A 41 2.61 -19.33 -8.37
N ASN A 42 1.41 -18.76 -8.46
CA ASN A 42 0.83 -18.26 -9.69
C ASN A 42 1.20 -16.79 -9.94
N GLU A 43 2.08 -16.53 -10.91
CA GLU A 43 2.59 -15.19 -11.23
C GLU A 43 1.48 -14.21 -11.65
N VAL A 44 0.47 -14.67 -12.40
CA VAL A 44 -0.65 -13.82 -12.83
C VAL A 44 -1.52 -13.43 -11.65
N ALA A 45 -1.79 -14.37 -10.73
CA ALA A 45 -2.49 -14.08 -9.48
C ALA A 45 -1.69 -13.09 -8.62
N ASN A 46 -0.38 -13.25 -8.53
CA ASN A 46 0.51 -12.35 -7.79
C ASN A 46 0.49 -10.92 -8.35
N GLU A 47 0.46 -10.76 -9.68
CA GLU A 47 0.31 -9.44 -10.27
C GLU A 47 -1.04 -8.80 -9.94
N MET A 48 -2.13 -9.57 -9.99
CA MET A 48 -3.46 -9.10 -9.58
C MET A 48 -3.48 -8.66 -8.11
N VAL A 49 -2.84 -9.42 -7.21
CA VAL A 49 -2.68 -9.05 -5.80
C VAL A 49 -1.91 -7.74 -5.67
N THR A 50 -0.78 -7.60 -6.37
CA THR A 50 0.04 -6.37 -6.34
C THR A 50 -0.78 -5.15 -6.77
N ARG A 51 -1.51 -5.25 -7.88
CA ARG A 51 -2.38 -4.17 -8.36
C ARG A 51 -3.55 -3.92 -7.41
N GLY A 52 -4.12 -4.98 -6.81
CA GLY A 52 -5.15 -4.87 -5.79
C GLY A 52 -4.67 -4.06 -4.59
N ILE A 53 -3.47 -4.36 -4.07
CA ILE A 53 -2.84 -3.61 -2.97
C ILE A 53 -2.65 -2.13 -3.35
N GLU A 54 -2.19 -1.83 -4.56
CA GLU A 54 -2.04 -0.45 -5.03
C GLU A 54 -3.38 0.29 -5.07
N HIS A 55 -4.45 -0.36 -5.51
CA HIS A 55 -5.79 0.22 -5.49
C HIS A 55 -6.31 0.42 -4.06
N VAL A 56 -6.06 -0.53 -3.14
CA VAL A 56 -6.41 -0.38 -1.71
C VAL A 56 -5.74 0.85 -1.12
N MET A 57 -4.44 1.02 -1.33
CA MET A 57 -3.70 2.18 -0.80
C MET A 57 -4.18 3.51 -1.41
N ASN A 58 -4.65 3.50 -2.66
CA ASN A 58 -5.25 4.67 -3.32
C ASN A 58 -6.76 4.82 -3.05
N VAL A 59 -7.34 4.06 -2.12
CA VAL A 59 -8.77 4.10 -1.77
C VAL A 59 -9.71 3.76 -2.94
N GLU A 60 -9.22 3.06 -3.93
CA GLU A 60 -9.97 2.58 -5.11
C GLU A 60 -10.48 1.16 -4.87
N PHE A 61 -11.28 0.99 -3.81
CA PHE A 61 -11.66 -0.32 -3.25
C PHE A 61 -12.44 -1.21 -4.22
N ASP A 62 -13.29 -0.65 -5.07
CA ASP A 62 -14.06 -1.41 -6.04
C ASP A 62 -13.15 -2.09 -7.08
N LYS A 63 -12.08 -1.40 -7.50
CA LYS A 63 -11.08 -1.97 -8.41
C LYS A 63 -10.25 -3.05 -7.70
N ALA A 64 -9.89 -2.81 -6.43
CA ALA A 64 -9.15 -3.77 -5.64
C ALA A 64 -9.94 -5.06 -5.42
N PHE A 65 -11.25 -4.94 -5.13
CA PHE A 65 -12.16 -6.08 -4.93
C PHE A 65 -12.12 -7.05 -6.11
N VAL A 66 -12.34 -6.54 -7.33
CA VAL A 66 -12.34 -7.37 -8.55
C VAL A 66 -11.01 -8.09 -8.77
N LEU A 67 -9.89 -7.41 -8.49
CA LEU A 67 -8.56 -8.00 -8.64
C LEU A 67 -8.29 -9.10 -7.61
N PHE A 68 -8.72 -8.93 -6.37
CA PHE A 68 -8.57 -9.97 -5.35
C PHE A 68 -9.47 -11.19 -5.63
N GLU A 69 -10.70 -10.97 -6.11
CA GLU A 69 -11.56 -12.08 -6.55
C GLU A 69 -10.92 -12.87 -7.70
N ALA A 70 -10.42 -12.16 -8.72
CA ALA A 70 -9.76 -12.81 -9.85
C ALA A 70 -8.48 -13.55 -9.44
N ALA A 71 -7.68 -12.98 -8.54
CA ALA A 71 -6.48 -13.63 -8.03
C ALA A 71 -6.78 -14.95 -7.33
N MET A 72 -7.83 -15.00 -6.50
CA MET A 72 -8.26 -16.24 -5.81
C MET A 72 -8.81 -17.31 -6.75
N GLN A 73 -9.39 -16.91 -7.89
CA GLN A 73 -9.81 -17.89 -8.91
C GLN A 73 -8.63 -18.57 -9.58
N LEU A 74 -7.50 -17.88 -9.69
CA LEU A 74 -6.27 -18.40 -10.27
C LEU A 74 -5.40 -19.15 -9.24
N ASP A 75 -5.43 -18.72 -7.98
CA ASP A 75 -4.70 -19.34 -6.88
C ASP A 75 -5.50 -19.24 -5.57
N SER A 76 -6.17 -20.34 -5.22
CA SER A 76 -7.02 -20.43 -4.02
C SER A 76 -6.24 -20.56 -2.70
N THR A 77 -4.90 -20.56 -2.75
CA THR A 77 -4.03 -20.66 -1.57
C THR A 77 -3.65 -19.28 -1.00
N LEU A 78 -4.01 -18.20 -1.69
CA LEU A 78 -3.71 -16.82 -1.29
C LEU A 78 -4.57 -16.40 -0.10
N PHE A 79 -3.98 -16.19 1.08
CA PHE A 79 -4.73 -15.74 2.27
C PHE A 79 -5.01 -14.23 2.27
N GLY A 80 -4.09 -13.40 1.76
CA GLY A 80 -4.20 -11.95 1.77
C GLY A 80 -5.43 -11.41 1.03
N PRO A 81 -5.75 -11.87 -0.19
CA PRO A 81 -7.02 -11.56 -0.85
C PRO A 81 -8.25 -11.89 0.01
N HIS A 82 -8.25 -13.01 0.73
CA HIS A 82 -9.34 -13.35 1.64
C HIS A 82 -9.50 -12.34 2.79
N VAL A 83 -8.39 -11.84 3.37
CA VAL A 83 -8.45 -10.76 4.38
C VAL A 83 -9.13 -9.52 3.78
N MET A 84 -8.73 -9.10 2.59
CA MET A 84 -9.28 -7.91 1.96
C MET A 84 -10.73 -8.08 1.55
N LEU A 85 -11.12 -9.25 1.06
CA LEU A 85 -12.51 -9.52 0.69
C LEU A 85 -13.43 -9.62 1.93
N ALA A 86 -12.95 -10.14 3.05
CA ALA A 86 -13.67 -10.05 4.33
C ALA A 86 -13.88 -8.58 4.74
N GLN A 87 -12.85 -7.74 4.57
CA GLN A 87 -12.94 -6.29 4.80
C GLN A 87 -14.01 -5.63 3.92
N PHE A 88 -14.10 -6.00 2.64
CA PHE A 88 -15.02 -5.38 1.69
C PHE A 88 -16.45 -5.94 1.76
N SER A 89 -16.63 -7.15 2.31
CA SER A 89 -17.95 -7.79 2.46
C SER A 89 -18.85 -7.03 3.44
N ASN A 90 -20.16 -7.18 3.31
CA ASN A 90 -21.12 -6.56 4.23
C ASN A 90 -21.00 -7.13 5.66
N ALA A 91 -21.34 -6.30 6.65
CA ALA A 91 -21.35 -6.71 8.04
C ALA A 91 -22.28 -7.93 8.25
N ASN A 92 -21.83 -8.89 9.06
CA ASN A 92 -22.55 -10.12 9.39
C ASN A 92 -22.99 -10.97 8.18
N SER A 93 -22.43 -10.75 6.99
CA SER A 93 -22.73 -11.57 5.83
C SER A 93 -21.99 -12.92 5.88
N GLU A 94 -22.59 -13.95 5.27
CA GLU A 94 -21.94 -15.26 5.09
C GLU A 94 -20.61 -15.12 4.33
N ASN A 95 -20.56 -14.22 3.36
CA ASN A 95 -19.35 -13.94 2.58
C ASN A 95 -18.21 -13.38 3.45
N GLN A 96 -18.52 -12.47 4.38
CA GLN A 96 -17.52 -11.96 5.32
C GLN A 96 -16.94 -13.07 6.19
N GLU A 97 -17.80 -13.94 6.75
CA GLU A 97 -17.36 -15.04 7.61
C GLU A 97 -16.61 -16.12 6.83
N PHE A 98 -17.05 -16.42 5.60
CA PHE A 98 -16.34 -17.33 4.72
C PHE A 98 -14.92 -16.88 4.45
N HIS A 99 -14.73 -15.63 4.02
CA HIS A 99 -13.41 -15.10 3.71
C HIS A 99 -12.51 -15.00 4.96
N TYR A 100 -13.06 -14.59 6.09
CA TYR A 100 -12.33 -14.58 7.35
C TYR A 100 -11.86 -15.99 7.76
N ALA A 101 -12.73 -16.97 7.74
CA ALA A 101 -12.39 -18.35 8.08
C ALA A 101 -11.30 -18.91 7.15
N ARG A 102 -11.41 -18.66 5.84
CA ARG A 102 -10.41 -19.08 4.86
C ARG A 102 -9.05 -18.40 5.11
N ALA A 103 -9.04 -17.10 5.37
CA ALA A 103 -7.81 -16.38 5.70
C ALA A 103 -7.08 -17.00 6.91
N LYS A 104 -7.81 -17.38 7.97
CA LYS A 104 -7.25 -18.04 9.17
C LYS A 104 -6.60 -19.38 8.83
N VAL A 105 -7.25 -20.19 8.04
CA VAL A 105 -6.73 -21.51 7.66
C VAL A 105 -5.46 -21.36 6.81
N LEU A 106 -5.50 -20.48 5.81
CA LEU A 106 -4.40 -20.31 4.85
C LEU A 106 -3.18 -19.58 5.46
N ALA A 107 -3.38 -18.81 6.53
CA ALA A 107 -2.30 -18.13 7.21
C ALA A 107 -1.68 -18.95 8.37
N ALA A 108 -2.16 -20.15 8.67
CA ALA A 108 -1.75 -20.93 9.84
C ALA A 108 -0.23 -21.20 9.88
N ASP A 109 0.37 -21.47 8.73
CA ASP A 109 1.81 -21.77 8.59
C ASP A 109 2.64 -20.56 8.11
N LYS A 110 2.02 -19.40 7.98
CA LYS A 110 2.68 -18.17 7.54
C LYS A 110 3.45 -17.48 8.68
N ASN A 111 4.27 -16.48 8.32
CA ASN A 111 5.03 -15.70 9.30
C ASN A 111 4.13 -14.90 10.27
N VAL A 112 4.76 -14.29 11.28
CA VAL A 112 4.03 -13.58 12.34
C VAL A 112 3.23 -12.40 11.81
N ASN A 113 3.73 -11.63 10.83
CA ASN A 113 3.00 -10.48 10.28
C ASN A 113 1.81 -10.91 9.42
N SER A 114 1.92 -12.01 8.70
CA SER A 114 0.79 -12.60 7.98
C SER A 114 -0.33 -13.02 8.94
N LYS A 115 0.02 -13.63 10.07
CA LYS A 115 -0.96 -13.99 11.13
C LYS A 115 -1.57 -12.76 11.80
N LEU A 116 -0.77 -11.73 12.09
CA LEU A 116 -1.25 -10.46 12.63
C LEU A 116 -2.18 -9.75 11.65
N PHE A 117 -1.92 -9.82 10.35
CA PHE A 117 -2.79 -9.25 9.34
C PHE A 117 -4.18 -9.90 9.33
N VAL A 118 -4.25 -11.23 9.48
CA VAL A 118 -5.54 -11.93 9.64
C VAL A 118 -6.22 -11.56 10.96
N SER A 119 -5.46 -11.42 12.05
CA SER A 119 -6.01 -11.09 13.38
C SER A 119 -6.66 -9.70 13.46
N LEU A 120 -6.38 -8.79 12.51
CA LEU A 120 -7.13 -7.53 12.39
C LEU A 120 -8.64 -7.74 12.22
N LEU A 121 -9.05 -8.91 11.74
CA LEU A 121 -10.43 -9.28 11.53
C LEU A 121 -11.05 -10.07 12.69
N ASP A 122 -10.31 -10.36 13.76
CA ASP A 122 -10.80 -11.23 14.85
C ASP A 122 -12.01 -10.61 15.56
N GLU A 123 -11.96 -9.31 15.79
CA GLU A 123 -13.06 -8.59 16.43
C GLU A 123 -14.02 -7.96 15.40
N LYS A 124 -15.27 -7.85 15.79
CA LYS A 124 -16.31 -7.13 15.05
C LYS A 124 -16.60 -5.79 15.73
N ASN A 125 -16.78 -4.75 14.95
CA ASN A 125 -17.30 -3.49 15.50
C ASN A 125 -18.78 -3.62 15.93
N GLU A 126 -19.34 -2.59 16.55
CA GLU A 126 -20.73 -2.55 17.03
C GLU A 126 -21.78 -2.87 15.95
N LYS A 127 -21.45 -2.65 14.68
CA LYS A 127 -22.31 -2.97 13.54
C LYS A 127 -22.13 -4.40 13.01
N GLY A 128 -21.31 -5.22 13.68
CA GLY A 128 -21.02 -6.59 13.26
C GLY A 128 -20.04 -6.70 12.09
N LYS A 129 -19.31 -5.63 11.77
CA LYS A 129 -18.34 -5.59 10.68
C LYS A 129 -16.96 -6.00 11.17
N ARG A 130 -16.36 -6.99 10.51
CA ARG A 130 -14.93 -7.28 10.62
C ARG A 130 -14.19 -6.30 9.73
N GLN A 131 -13.20 -5.63 10.27
CA GLN A 131 -12.50 -4.57 9.52
C GLN A 131 -11.02 -4.51 9.89
N VAL A 132 -10.17 -4.32 8.88
CA VAL A 132 -8.72 -4.15 9.09
C VAL A 132 -8.38 -2.72 9.54
N TRP A 133 -9.25 -1.74 9.27
CA TRP A 133 -9.04 -0.32 9.59
C TRP A 133 -9.99 0.12 10.73
N GLY A 134 -9.76 -0.35 11.93
CA GLY A 134 -10.47 0.09 13.13
C GLY A 134 -9.52 0.79 14.09
N ALA A 135 -10.04 1.66 14.96
CA ALA A 135 -9.24 2.31 15.99
C ALA A 135 -8.51 1.28 16.87
N ASP A 136 -9.19 0.19 17.20
CA ASP A 136 -8.65 -0.89 18.03
C ASP A 136 -7.53 -1.67 17.34
N ASN A 137 -7.44 -1.60 16.01
CA ASN A 137 -6.43 -2.30 15.21
C ASN A 137 -5.10 -1.56 15.10
N HIS A 138 -5.03 -0.29 15.56
CA HIS A 138 -3.81 0.51 15.44
C HIS A 138 -2.59 -0.15 16.10
N LEU A 139 -2.75 -0.77 17.26
CA LEU A 139 -1.67 -1.48 17.95
C LEU A 139 -1.15 -2.71 17.19
N ILE A 140 -2.05 -3.39 16.44
CA ILE A 140 -1.64 -4.52 15.58
C ILE A 140 -0.84 -4.00 14.39
N TRP A 141 -1.29 -2.93 13.74
CA TRP A 141 -0.54 -2.27 12.66
C TRP A 141 0.83 -1.78 13.13
N LYS A 142 0.91 -1.19 14.33
CA LYS A 142 2.16 -0.77 14.96
C LYS A 142 3.12 -1.97 15.12
N LYS A 143 2.63 -3.07 15.68
CA LYS A 143 3.43 -4.28 15.89
C LYS A 143 3.94 -4.86 14.58
N MET A 144 3.11 -4.90 13.54
CA MET A 144 3.51 -5.37 12.21
C MET A 144 4.60 -4.47 11.60
N TYR A 145 4.46 -3.15 11.74
CA TYR A 145 5.46 -2.18 11.31
C TYR A 145 6.78 -2.33 12.08
N GLU A 146 6.73 -2.50 13.40
CA GLU A 146 7.92 -2.71 14.24
C GLU A 146 8.67 -4.01 13.88
N ASN A 147 7.95 -5.06 13.51
CA ASN A 147 8.53 -6.31 13.05
C ASN A 147 9.23 -6.18 11.69
N GLU A 148 8.71 -5.37 10.76
CA GLU A 148 9.26 -5.16 9.42
C GLU A 148 9.01 -3.71 8.95
N PRO A 149 9.87 -2.75 9.36
CA PRO A 149 9.69 -1.32 9.05
C PRO A 149 9.74 -0.99 7.55
N ARG A 150 10.34 -1.86 6.74
CA ARG A 150 10.40 -1.71 5.28
C ARG A 150 9.09 -2.12 4.60
N GLY A 151 8.18 -2.76 5.32
CA GLY A 151 6.89 -3.20 4.80
C GLY A 151 5.98 -2.03 4.43
N ARG A 152 5.94 -1.67 3.14
CA ARG A 152 5.23 -0.48 2.63
C ARG A 152 3.76 -0.43 3.05
N PHE A 153 3.03 -1.53 2.90
CA PHE A 153 1.61 -1.63 3.26
C PHE A 153 1.38 -1.45 4.76
N MET A 154 2.21 -2.09 5.60
CA MET A 154 2.11 -2.01 7.06
C MET A 154 2.48 -0.60 7.56
N ARG A 155 3.56 -0.02 7.03
CA ARG A 155 3.98 1.35 7.33
C ARG A 155 2.89 2.35 6.97
N PHE A 156 2.28 2.20 5.80
CA PHE A 156 1.21 3.09 5.34
C PHE A 156 0.02 3.10 6.30
N TRP A 157 -0.52 1.91 6.64
CA TRP A 157 -1.70 1.82 7.49
C TRP A 157 -1.42 2.17 8.95
N TYR A 158 -0.23 1.86 9.46
CA TYR A 158 0.19 2.33 10.79
C TYR A 158 0.24 3.86 10.82
N THR A 159 0.92 4.50 9.86
CA THR A 159 1.05 5.96 9.81
C THR A 159 -0.30 6.65 9.57
N PHE A 160 -1.17 6.05 8.75
CA PHE A 160 -2.54 6.53 8.58
C PHE A 160 -3.32 6.55 9.89
N GLY A 161 -3.18 5.52 10.71
CA GLY A 161 -3.81 5.42 12.03
C GLY A 161 -3.32 6.48 13.03
N MET A 162 -2.12 7.04 12.85
CA MET A 162 -1.56 8.09 13.69
C MET A 162 -2.15 9.48 13.44
N ALA A 163 -3.03 9.67 12.47
CA ALA A 163 -3.46 11.00 11.99
C ALA A 163 -4.02 11.96 13.06
N ALA A 164 -4.37 11.47 14.24
CA ALA A 164 -4.82 12.26 15.39
C ALA A 164 -3.76 12.36 16.52
N GLU A 165 -2.58 11.77 16.35
CA GLU A 165 -1.54 11.72 17.37
C GLU A 165 -0.51 12.85 17.18
N GLU A 166 0.18 13.20 18.26
CA GLU A 166 1.35 14.08 18.19
C GLU A 166 2.42 13.45 17.30
N GLY A 167 3.03 14.25 16.40
CA GLY A 167 4.04 13.78 15.45
C GLY A 167 3.49 13.16 14.16
N ALA A 168 2.17 13.15 13.94
CA ALA A 168 1.56 12.61 12.73
C ALA A 168 2.06 13.31 11.44
N GLU A 169 2.25 14.63 11.48
CA GLU A 169 2.79 15.40 10.34
C GLU A 169 4.19 14.89 9.96
N ASP A 170 5.09 14.79 10.94
CA ASP A 170 6.46 14.33 10.72
C ASP A 170 6.51 12.89 10.21
N ALA A 171 5.65 12.02 10.74
CA ALA A 171 5.55 10.64 10.29
C ALA A 171 5.08 10.53 8.83
N LEU A 172 4.07 11.32 8.44
CA LEU A 172 3.58 11.38 7.06
C LEU A 172 4.62 11.97 6.11
N LEU A 173 5.32 13.04 6.49
CA LEU A 173 6.36 13.66 5.68
C LEU A 173 7.57 12.72 5.52
N LYS A 174 7.97 12.03 6.60
CA LYS A 174 9.01 11.01 6.54
C LYS A 174 8.60 9.89 5.59
N MET A 175 7.39 9.35 5.72
CA MET A 175 6.88 8.29 4.83
C MET A 175 6.86 8.74 3.37
N LEU A 176 6.50 10.01 3.08
CA LEU A 176 6.56 10.56 1.74
C LEU A 176 7.98 10.55 1.17
N GLY A 177 8.97 10.94 2.00
CA GLY A 177 10.39 10.92 1.64
C GLY A 177 10.88 9.50 1.36
N ASP A 178 10.54 8.57 2.24
CA ASP A 178 10.92 7.16 2.13
C ASP A 178 10.33 6.54 0.83
N PHE A 179 9.03 6.68 0.58
CA PHE A 179 8.38 6.14 -0.63
C PHE A 179 8.98 6.69 -1.92
N LYS A 180 9.33 8.00 -1.94
CA LYS A 180 10.02 8.60 -3.09
C LYS A 180 11.42 8.03 -3.30
N SER A 181 12.20 7.90 -2.23
CA SER A 181 13.57 7.37 -2.31
C SER A 181 13.61 5.90 -2.72
N GLU A 182 12.58 5.14 -2.35
CA GLU A 182 12.40 3.73 -2.73
C GLU A 182 11.84 3.54 -4.15
N GLY A 183 11.51 4.63 -4.87
CA GLY A 183 10.81 4.55 -6.17
C GLY A 183 9.39 4.00 -6.07
N SER A 184 8.81 3.98 -4.87
CA SER A 184 7.47 3.46 -4.61
C SER A 184 6.38 4.47 -5.02
N ASN A 185 5.17 3.97 -5.30
CA ASN A 185 4.01 4.85 -5.49
C ASN A 185 3.70 5.61 -4.20
N TYR A 186 3.94 6.91 -4.21
CA TYR A 186 3.70 7.81 -3.06
C TYR A 186 2.38 8.59 -3.15
N GLY A 187 1.57 8.34 -4.18
CA GLY A 187 0.25 8.97 -4.33
C GLY A 187 -0.65 8.83 -3.11
N PRO A 188 -0.78 7.64 -2.52
CA PRO A 188 -1.55 7.46 -1.29
C PRO A 188 -1.09 8.35 -0.13
N VAL A 189 0.22 8.60 -0.03
CA VAL A 189 0.78 9.46 1.04
C VAL A 189 0.45 10.93 0.79
N LEU A 190 0.46 11.38 -0.47
CA LEU A 190 0.01 12.74 -0.82
C LEU A 190 -1.47 12.93 -0.47
N ASN A 191 -2.30 11.93 -0.73
CA ASN A 191 -3.71 11.93 -0.37
C ASN A 191 -3.89 12.08 1.16
N ASN A 192 -3.17 11.29 1.94
CA ASN A 192 -3.23 11.36 3.40
C ASN A 192 -2.76 12.71 3.94
N LEU A 193 -1.69 13.29 3.37
CA LEU A 193 -1.23 14.64 3.72
C LEU A 193 -2.27 15.71 3.38
N GLY A 194 -2.94 15.59 2.23
CA GLY A 194 -4.05 16.47 1.86
C GLY A 194 -5.16 16.48 2.91
N TYR A 195 -5.62 15.30 3.30
CA TYR A 195 -6.65 15.16 4.35
C TYR A 195 -6.15 15.59 5.73
N PHE A 196 -4.89 15.28 6.07
CA PHE A 196 -4.30 15.73 7.33
C PHE A 196 -4.33 17.25 7.46
N TYR A 197 -3.87 17.98 6.44
CA TYR A 197 -3.88 19.43 6.46
C TYR A 197 -5.30 20.03 6.37
N MET A 198 -6.19 19.43 5.58
CA MET A 198 -7.59 19.86 5.50
C MET A 198 -8.28 19.76 6.87
N LYS A 199 -8.10 18.63 7.57
CA LYS A 199 -8.64 18.40 8.92
C LYS A 199 -8.08 19.39 9.95
N ASN A 200 -6.81 19.79 9.82
CA ASN A 200 -6.14 20.75 10.69
C ASN A 200 -6.32 22.21 10.25
N GLY A 201 -7.20 22.49 9.28
CA GLY A 201 -7.56 23.83 8.83
C GLY A 201 -6.52 24.52 7.94
N ASN A 202 -5.44 23.82 7.54
CA ASN A 202 -4.46 24.37 6.62
C ASN A 202 -4.84 24.06 5.17
N MET A 203 -5.79 24.83 4.66
CA MET A 203 -6.39 24.59 3.34
C MET A 203 -5.40 24.80 2.18
N ASP A 204 -4.41 25.69 2.33
CA ASP A 204 -3.40 25.92 1.30
C ASP A 204 -2.50 24.69 1.11
N LYS A 205 -1.98 24.13 2.20
CA LYS A 205 -1.22 22.89 2.14
C LYS A 205 -2.07 21.71 1.68
N ALA A 206 -3.34 21.62 2.13
CA ALA A 206 -4.25 20.57 1.67
C ALA A 206 -4.39 20.61 0.15
N LYS A 207 -4.61 21.80 -0.43
CA LYS A 207 -4.68 22.01 -1.88
C LYS A 207 -3.41 21.55 -2.58
N GLU A 208 -2.25 21.99 -2.12
CA GLU A 208 -0.95 21.61 -2.69
C GLU A 208 -0.81 20.08 -2.79
N TYR A 209 -1.13 19.36 -1.71
CA TYR A 209 -0.97 17.90 -1.69
C TYR A 209 -1.99 17.18 -2.58
N PHE A 210 -3.24 17.63 -2.62
CA PHE A 210 -4.24 17.06 -3.53
C PHE A 210 -3.92 17.35 -5.00
N GLU A 211 -3.44 18.56 -5.35
CA GLU A 211 -2.97 18.88 -6.70
C GLU A 211 -1.81 17.96 -7.13
N ARG A 212 -0.83 17.75 -6.26
CA ARG A 212 0.28 16.83 -6.51
C ARG A 212 -0.21 15.39 -6.65
N TYR A 213 -1.23 14.99 -5.91
CA TYR A 213 -1.84 13.67 -6.06
C TYR A 213 -2.50 13.52 -7.43
N CYS A 214 -3.27 14.52 -7.89
CA CYS A 214 -3.83 14.55 -9.24
C CYS A 214 -2.75 14.53 -10.32
N GLN A 215 -1.63 15.23 -10.14
CA GLN A 215 -0.52 15.27 -11.10
C GLN A 215 0.12 13.90 -11.32
N ILE A 216 0.33 13.13 -10.26
CA ILE A 216 0.97 11.80 -10.36
C ILE A 216 -0.05 10.69 -10.68
N ARG A 217 -1.34 10.94 -10.48
CA ARG A 217 -2.44 10.02 -10.79
C ARG A 217 -3.56 10.71 -11.58
N PRO A 218 -3.27 11.22 -12.78
CA PRO A 218 -4.25 12.00 -13.57
C PRO A 218 -5.46 11.17 -13.99
N ASN A 219 -5.32 9.84 -14.05
CA ASN A 219 -6.40 8.91 -14.40
C ASN A 219 -6.91 8.11 -13.17
N GLY A 220 -6.50 8.50 -11.97
CA GLY A 220 -7.01 7.92 -10.72
C GLY A 220 -8.34 8.55 -10.35
N TYR A 221 -9.42 7.77 -10.21
CA TYR A 221 -10.68 8.39 -9.83
C TYR A 221 -10.62 8.99 -8.42
N ASN A 222 -9.90 8.35 -7.49
CA ASN A 222 -9.79 8.85 -6.12
C ASN A 222 -8.99 10.15 -6.01
N SER A 223 -8.01 10.40 -6.89
CA SER A 223 -7.30 11.68 -6.88
C SER A 223 -8.22 12.86 -7.18
N HIS A 224 -9.12 12.67 -8.13
CA HIS A 224 -10.13 13.67 -8.47
C HIS A 224 -11.27 13.71 -7.45
N ASP A 225 -11.68 12.59 -6.89
CA ASP A 225 -12.69 12.55 -5.81
C ASP A 225 -12.23 13.36 -4.60
N SER A 226 -11.00 13.15 -4.13
CA SER A 226 -10.40 13.90 -3.02
C SER A 226 -10.26 15.40 -3.31
N MET A 227 -9.89 15.78 -4.53
CA MET A 227 -9.81 17.17 -4.94
C MET A 227 -11.22 17.79 -5.04
N GLY A 228 -12.21 17.03 -5.50
CA GLY A 228 -13.62 17.41 -5.48
C GLY A 228 -14.12 17.71 -4.06
N GLU A 229 -13.78 16.85 -3.10
CA GLU A 229 -14.10 17.04 -1.68
C GLU A 229 -13.41 18.28 -1.10
N TYR A 230 -12.14 18.52 -1.44
CA TYR A 230 -11.45 19.74 -1.05
C TYR A 230 -12.22 21.00 -1.48
N TYR A 231 -12.60 21.10 -2.76
CA TYR A 231 -13.36 22.24 -3.27
C TYR A 231 -14.76 22.34 -2.67
N PHE A 232 -15.41 21.20 -2.42
CA PHE A 232 -16.70 21.18 -1.73
C PHE A 232 -16.64 21.81 -0.34
N ASN A 233 -15.63 21.43 0.44
CA ASN A 233 -15.41 21.96 1.79
C ASN A 233 -15.06 23.47 1.78
N ASN A 234 -14.48 23.97 0.70
CA ASN A 234 -14.24 25.40 0.47
C ASN A 234 -15.46 26.14 -0.13
N LYS A 235 -16.57 25.45 -0.38
CA LYS A 235 -17.78 25.98 -1.04
C LYS A 235 -17.55 26.46 -2.48
N ASP A 236 -16.46 26.01 -3.09
CA ASP A 236 -16.19 26.20 -4.52
C ASP A 236 -16.88 25.07 -5.30
N TYR A 237 -18.19 25.20 -5.45
CA TYR A 237 -19.04 24.16 -6.02
C TYR A 237 -18.77 23.93 -7.51
N GLU A 238 -18.31 24.94 -8.25
CA GLU A 238 -17.97 24.80 -9.67
C GLU A 238 -16.77 23.88 -9.86
N ASN A 239 -15.67 24.14 -9.17
CA ASN A 239 -14.48 23.30 -9.23
C ASN A 239 -14.72 21.91 -8.60
N SER A 240 -15.52 21.84 -7.53
CA SER A 240 -15.93 20.58 -6.94
C SER A 240 -16.67 19.69 -7.95
N LEU A 241 -17.66 20.25 -8.66
CA LEU A 241 -18.42 19.53 -9.68
C LEU A 241 -17.51 19.04 -10.81
N LEU A 242 -16.58 19.90 -11.27
CA LEU A 242 -15.59 19.54 -12.29
C LEU A 242 -14.77 18.31 -11.89
N HIS A 243 -14.21 18.31 -10.67
CA HIS A 243 -13.37 17.22 -10.22
C HIS A 243 -14.15 15.93 -9.97
N TYR A 244 -15.34 15.99 -9.39
CA TYR A 244 -16.19 14.79 -9.28
C TYR A 244 -16.61 14.25 -10.65
N GLN A 245 -16.82 15.12 -11.66
CA GLN A 245 -17.07 14.66 -13.03
C GLN A 245 -15.84 13.93 -13.60
N MET A 246 -14.63 14.46 -13.40
CA MET A 246 -13.38 13.79 -13.78
C MET A 246 -13.21 12.44 -13.08
N ALA A 247 -13.62 12.33 -11.81
CA ALA A 247 -13.63 11.05 -11.11
C ALA A 247 -14.55 10.03 -11.79
N LEU A 248 -15.76 10.43 -12.21
CA LEU A 248 -16.69 9.57 -12.95
C LEU A 248 -16.18 9.20 -14.35
N ASP A 249 -15.54 10.13 -15.05
CA ASP A 249 -14.99 9.88 -16.38
C ASP A 249 -13.87 8.82 -16.32
N ASN A 250 -13.07 8.84 -15.24
CA ASN A 250 -12.04 7.85 -15.00
C ASN A 250 -12.58 6.51 -14.47
N TYR A 251 -13.69 6.54 -13.74
CA TYR A 251 -14.36 5.34 -13.20
C TYR A 251 -15.88 5.55 -13.07
N PRO A 252 -16.66 5.11 -14.07
CA PRO A 252 -18.11 5.31 -14.08
C PRO A 252 -18.88 4.68 -12.91
N ALA A 253 -18.26 3.77 -12.16
CA ALA A 253 -18.84 3.15 -10.97
C ALA A 253 -18.56 3.92 -9.67
N ALA A 254 -17.80 5.04 -9.68
CA ALA A 254 -17.48 5.84 -8.50
C ALA A 254 -18.76 6.38 -7.82
N SER A 255 -19.21 5.67 -6.79
CA SER A 255 -20.50 5.96 -6.11
C SER A 255 -20.48 7.29 -5.37
N ASN A 256 -19.35 7.63 -4.72
CA ASN A 256 -19.21 8.90 -4.01
C ASN A 256 -19.36 10.08 -4.97
N ALA A 257 -18.62 10.07 -6.08
CA ALA A 257 -18.70 11.15 -7.07
C ALA A 257 -20.12 11.35 -7.61
N LYS A 258 -20.88 10.27 -7.86
CA LYS A 258 -22.30 10.36 -8.28
C LYS A 258 -23.15 11.07 -7.24
N THR A 259 -22.98 10.70 -5.98
CA THR A 259 -23.73 11.28 -4.86
C THR A 259 -23.41 12.76 -4.72
N MET A 260 -22.13 13.12 -4.71
CA MET A 260 -21.69 14.50 -4.54
C MET A 260 -22.09 15.41 -5.69
N ILE A 261 -22.04 14.93 -6.94
CA ILE A 261 -22.55 15.68 -8.10
C ILE A 261 -24.04 16.02 -7.94
N ALA A 262 -24.85 15.06 -7.47
CA ALA A 262 -26.27 15.29 -7.26
C ALA A 262 -26.52 16.33 -6.15
N GLU A 263 -25.78 16.26 -5.06
CA GLU A 263 -25.83 17.19 -3.94
C GLU A 263 -25.42 18.61 -4.38
N ILE A 264 -24.27 18.75 -5.02
CA ILE A 264 -23.75 20.04 -5.49
C ILE A 264 -24.74 20.72 -6.44
N LYS A 265 -25.31 19.99 -7.40
CA LYS A 265 -26.33 20.52 -8.31
C LYS A 265 -27.58 21.03 -7.58
N THR A 266 -27.85 20.52 -6.37
CA THR A 266 -28.96 21.00 -5.56
C THR A 266 -28.60 22.30 -4.83
N LEU A 267 -27.33 22.41 -4.37
CA LEU A 267 -26.81 23.60 -3.67
C LEU A 267 -26.61 24.81 -4.60
N MET A 268 -26.40 24.57 -5.89
CA MET A 268 -26.18 25.60 -6.93
C MET A 268 -27.47 26.16 -7.53
N LYS A 269 -28.66 25.66 -7.15
CA LYS A 269 -29.98 26.17 -7.58
C LYS A 269 -30.47 27.26 -6.67
#